data_912deb0da18b212b71149b80f7769b9f
#
_entry.id   912deb0da18b212b71149b80f7769b9f
#
_cell.length_a   1.000
_cell.length_b   1.000
_cell.length_c   1.000
_cell.angle_alpha   90.00
_cell.angle_beta   90.00
_cell.angle_gamma   90.00
#
_symmetry.space_group_name_H-M   'P 1'
#
loop_
_entity.id
_entity.type
_entity.pdbx_description
1 polymer ?
#
loop_
_entity_poly.entity_id
_entity_poly.type
_entity_poly.pdbx_seq_one_letter_code
_entity_poly.pdbx_strand_id
1 'polypeptide(L)'
;MPGDPRGFAALEPAAHEQGDTIALLDGTVTVEHRFTVPVDHSQTLAEAREHTADGTGPGPGGAGTLTVFAREFRASDSAEDAEKPWLLYLQGGPGSGGTRPARLGGWMKEACRTHRVLMLDQRGTGASTPATVASLSALSPQAQADYLVHLRAPGIVRDAEMMRLALGVERWTTLGQSFGGFCTLSYLSWYPESLERSLVTGGLAPVTGHADRVYRATYARMRARAEEFFGRVPQAEDGWKRIVAHLRSRAAAGEPEMLPDGSELTVARAQMLGMYFGGNTRLDTLVYLLTEGLDTTGGTPRLSEAFRAAVAGMVERRTHPLYTVLHEAIYAQPDAVSEATGSAATDWAAARVLAEHPDFDPEATAAENAAPVPTGEHVFAWQVAADSDLAPLAEATQILAAKQDWGPLYDVEALAENTVPVAAAVYTDDVYVDRDLSLETAEAVQGLKVKEYGEFHHDGIGDEGARILRELLELAGGRPAPNDDPTDTTS
;
A
#
# COMPACT_ATOMS: atom_id res chain seq x y z
N MET A 1 -4.26 10.06 33.86
CA MET A 1 -4.02 9.06 32.80
C MET A 1 -2.66 9.37 32.21
N PRO A 2 -1.77 8.43 31.98
CA PRO A 2 -0.62 8.73 31.14
C PRO A 2 -1.14 9.25 29.79
N GLY A 3 -0.47 10.23 29.21
CA GLY A 3 -0.85 10.78 27.91
C GLY A 3 -0.76 9.73 26.80
N ASP A 4 -1.41 9.97 25.66
CA ASP A 4 -1.29 9.12 24.48
C ASP A 4 0.20 9.01 24.08
N PRO A 5 0.77 7.78 23.99
CA PRO A 5 2.20 7.59 23.68
C PRO A 5 2.58 8.11 22.28
N ARG A 6 1.60 8.37 21.41
CA ARG A 6 1.80 9.01 20.10
C ARG A 6 1.84 10.54 20.19
N GLY A 7 1.55 11.12 21.38
CA GLY A 7 1.44 12.55 21.58
C GLY A 7 0.15 13.16 21.02
N PHE A 8 -0.88 12.36 20.68
CA PHE A 8 -2.12 12.86 20.08
C PHE A 8 -2.99 13.60 21.14
N ALA A 9 -3.66 14.66 20.69
CA ALA A 9 -4.67 15.38 21.46
C ALA A 9 -5.87 14.49 21.83
N ALA A 10 -6.75 14.96 22.69
CA ALA A 10 -7.98 14.24 23.01
C ALA A 10 -8.80 13.92 21.75
N LEU A 11 -9.40 12.72 21.71
CA LEU A 11 -10.21 12.31 20.57
C LEU A 11 -11.50 13.13 20.51
N GLU A 12 -11.78 13.70 19.35
CA GLU A 12 -12.99 14.47 19.05
C GLU A 12 -13.54 14.13 17.67
N PRO A 13 -14.83 14.37 17.37
CA PRO A 13 -15.38 14.18 16.05
C PRO A 13 -14.76 15.11 15.02
N ALA A 14 -14.53 14.60 13.79
CA ALA A 14 -14.22 15.45 12.65
C ALA A 14 -15.39 16.39 12.33
N ALA A 15 -15.12 17.55 11.70
CA ALA A 15 -16.19 18.29 11.07
C ALA A 15 -16.58 17.57 9.76
N HIS A 16 -17.86 17.19 9.65
CA HIS A 16 -18.38 16.34 8.59
C HIS A 16 -19.33 17.09 7.67
N GLU A 17 -19.16 16.87 6.37
CA GLU A 17 -20.05 17.31 5.32
C GLU A 17 -20.41 16.09 4.44
N GLN A 18 -21.71 15.81 4.33
CA GLN A 18 -22.21 14.83 3.38
C GLN A 18 -22.38 15.52 2.02
N GLY A 19 -21.75 14.98 1.00
CA GLY A 19 -21.84 15.46 -0.37
C GLY A 19 -22.93 14.74 -1.17
N ASP A 20 -22.66 14.55 -2.47
CA ASP A 20 -23.62 14.02 -3.42
C ASP A 20 -23.96 12.55 -3.15
N THR A 21 -25.22 12.19 -3.39
CA THR A 21 -25.69 10.82 -3.50
C THR A 21 -25.91 10.49 -4.97
N ILE A 22 -25.27 9.44 -5.46
CA ILE A 22 -25.31 9.03 -6.86
C ILE A 22 -25.81 7.59 -6.95
N ALA A 23 -26.86 7.38 -7.74
CA ALA A 23 -27.30 6.04 -8.11
C ALA A 23 -26.56 5.60 -9.39
N LEU A 24 -25.84 4.48 -9.33
CA LEU A 24 -25.18 3.86 -10.49
C LEU A 24 -26.18 3.05 -11.32
N LEU A 25 -25.80 2.73 -12.56
CA LEU A 25 -26.70 2.03 -13.50
C LEU A 25 -27.13 0.64 -13.04
N ASP A 26 -26.37 -0.01 -12.17
CA ASP A 26 -26.70 -1.33 -11.62
C ASP A 26 -27.55 -1.26 -10.34
N GLY A 27 -27.99 -0.06 -9.95
CA GLY A 27 -28.78 0.18 -8.74
C GLY A 27 -27.95 0.45 -7.49
N THR A 28 -26.63 0.28 -7.54
CA THR A 28 -25.73 0.65 -6.44
C THR A 28 -25.85 2.14 -6.15
N VAL A 29 -25.89 2.50 -4.87
CA VAL A 29 -25.89 3.89 -4.42
C VAL A 29 -24.55 4.23 -3.80
N THR A 30 -24.01 5.40 -4.17
CA THR A 30 -22.80 5.95 -3.54
C THR A 30 -23.12 7.29 -2.88
N VAL A 31 -22.53 7.53 -1.71
CA VAL A 31 -22.64 8.79 -0.96
C VAL A 31 -21.24 9.32 -0.69
N GLU A 32 -21.02 10.58 -0.97
CA GLU A 32 -19.75 11.24 -0.67
C GLU A 32 -19.75 11.80 0.75
N HIS A 33 -18.60 11.67 1.42
CA HIS A 33 -18.37 12.24 2.74
C HIS A 33 -17.03 12.98 2.73
N ARG A 34 -17.02 14.18 3.31
CA ARG A 34 -15.82 14.99 3.54
C ARG A 34 -15.69 15.28 5.02
N PHE A 35 -14.50 15.06 5.54
CA PHE A 35 -14.18 15.26 6.95
C PHE A 35 -13.00 16.20 7.07
N THR A 36 -13.13 17.25 7.87
CA THR A 36 -12.00 18.11 8.21
C THR A 36 -11.36 17.58 9.47
N VAL A 37 -10.04 17.33 9.41
CA VAL A 37 -9.22 16.80 10.50
C VAL A 37 -7.92 17.60 10.62
N PRO A 38 -7.22 17.58 11.77
CA PRO A 38 -5.89 18.19 11.89
C PRO A 38 -4.86 17.51 10.98
N VAL A 39 -3.91 18.27 10.44
CA VAL A 39 -2.69 17.70 9.84
C VAL A 39 -1.90 16.97 10.92
N ASP A 40 -1.61 17.68 12.02
CA ASP A 40 -0.93 17.16 13.19
C ASP A 40 -1.94 16.82 14.28
N HIS A 41 -2.11 15.55 14.57
CA HIS A 41 -3.04 15.07 15.61
C HIS A 41 -2.59 15.33 17.05
N SER A 42 -1.43 15.95 17.28
CA SER A 42 -1.09 16.52 18.58
C SER A 42 -1.92 17.76 18.91
N GLN A 43 -2.61 18.31 17.91
CA GLN A 43 -3.48 19.47 17.99
C GLN A 43 -4.96 19.05 17.98
N THR A 44 -5.79 19.83 18.66
CA THR A 44 -7.24 19.79 18.50
C THR A 44 -7.65 20.37 17.14
N LEU A 45 -8.85 20.05 16.65
CA LEU A 45 -9.37 20.61 15.41
C LEU A 45 -9.50 22.16 15.49
N ALA A 46 -9.78 22.70 16.67
CA ALA A 46 -9.86 24.15 16.89
C ALA A 46 -8.48 24.82 16.69
N GLU A 47 -7.44 24.31 17.33
CA GLU A 47 -6.06 24.81 17.20
C GLU A 47 -5.57 24.67 15.74
N ALA A 48 -5.82 23.54 15.10
CA ALA A 48 -5.46 23.31 13.71
C ALA A 48 -6.14 24.29 12.73
N ARG A 49 -7.39 24.67 13.01
CA ARG A 49 -8.10 25.71 12.24
C ARG A 49 -7.51 27.09 12.43
N GLU A 50 -7.09 27.45 13.65
CA GLU A 50 -6.38 28.70 13.92
C GLU A 50 -5.09 28.76 13.11
N HIS A 51 -4.28 27.69 13.12
CA HIS A 51 -3.06 27.60 12.32
C HIS A 51 -3.34 27.67 10.81
N THR A 52 -4.46 27.14 10.32
CA THR A 52 -4.87 27.33 8.91
C THR A 52 -5.19 28.79 8.62
N ALA A 53 -5.86 29.47 9.54
CA ALA A 53 -6.30 30.86 9.35
C ALA A 53 -5.11 31.85 9.34
N ASP A 54 -4.07 31.59 10.11
CA ASP A 54 -2.86 32.42 10.17
C ASP A 54 -1.70 31.93 9.28
N GLY A 55 -1.89 30.78 8.59
CA GLY A 55 -0.92 30.21 7.66
C GLY A 55 0.32 29.62 8.34
N THR A 56 0.23 29.21 9.62
CA THR A 56 1.33 28.64 10.42
C THR A 56 1.26 27.15 10.58
N GLY A 57 0.26 26.47 9.97
CA GLY A 57 0.09 25.03 10.08
C GLY A 57 1.19 24.25 9.37
N PRO A 58 1.38 22.96 9.74
CA PRO A 58 2.46 22.13 9.20
C PRO A 58 2.22 21.63 7.76
N GLY A 59 1.03 21.82 7.24
CA GLY A 59 0.67 21.39 5.89
C GLY A 59 1.08 22.37 4.79
N PRO A 60 0.98 21.94 3.51
CA PRO A 60 1.25 22.81 2.37
C PRO A 60 0.45 24.10 2.41
N GLY A 61 1.12 25.22 2.14
CA GLY A 61 0.51 26.56 2.22
C GLY A 61 0.21 27.03 3.64
N GLY A 62 0.80 26.42 4.68
CA GLY A 62 0.55 26.73 6.08
C GLY A 62 -0.77 26.17 6.61
N ALA A 63 -1.31 25.14 5.97
CA ALA A 63 -2.54 24.49 6.41
C ALA A 63 -2.33 23.73 7.72
N GLY A 64 -3.16 23.98 8.72
CA GLY A 64 -3.22 23.20 9.96
C GLY A 64 -4.22 22.04 9.85
N THR A 65 -5.16 22.11 8.89
CA THR A 65 -6.17 21.07 8.65
C THR A 65 -6.04 20.49 7.25
N LEU A 66 -6.55 19.27 7.08
CA LEU A 66 -6.76 18.66 5.78
C LEU A 66 -8.18 18.09 5.67
N THR A 67 -8.63 17.85 4.45
CA THR A 67 -9.88 17.14 4.17
C THR A 67 -9.56 15.68 3.94
N VAL A 68 -10.26 14.80 4.65
CA VAL A 68 -10.31 13.36 4.38
C VAL A 68 -11.62 13.05 3.65
N PHE A 69 -11.52 12.37 2.52
CA PHE A 69 -12.65 11.96 1.70
C PHE A 69 -12.95 10.48 1.89
N ALA A 70 -14.21 10.14 1.97
CA ALA A 70 -14.65 8.76 1.91
C ALA A 70 -15.90 8.63 1.03
N ARG A 71 -16.04 7.48 0.37
CA ARG A 71 -17.23 7.15 -0.40
C ARG A 71 -17.92 5.93 0.20
N GLU A 72 -19.17 6.12 0.63
CA GLU A 72 -20.03 5.04 1.03
C GLU A 72 -20.60 4.34 -0.21
N PHE A 73 -20.67 3.02 -0.16
CA PHE A 73 -21.36 2.18 -1.13
C PHE A 73 -22.46 1.37 -0.45
N ARG A 74 -23.63 1.36 -1.05
CA ARG A 74 -24.81 0.57 -0.64
C ARG A 74 -25.31 -0.24 -1.83
N ALA A 75 -25.89 -1.42 -1.57
CA ALA A 75 -26.46 -2.27 -2.62
C ALA A 75 -27.61 -1.58 -3.36
N SER A 76 -28.42 -0.78 -2.64
CA SER A 76 -29.54 -0.01 -3.19
C SER A 76 -29.84 1.23 -2.36
N ASP A 77 -30.84 2.01 -2.78
CA ASP A 77 -31.36 3.17 -2.04
C ASP A 77 -32.47 2.79 -1.02
N SER A 78 -32.57 1.53 -0.66
CA SER A 78 -33.55 1.11 0.34
C SER A 78 -33.17 1.59 1.74
N ALA A 79 -34.20 1.80 2.59
CA ALA A 79 -33.95 2.11 3.99
C ALA A 79 -33.20 0.99 4.72
N GLU A 80 -33.45 -0.27 4.34
CA GLU A 80 -32.72 -1.43 4.88
C GLU A 80 -31.22 -1.34 4.60
N ASP A 81 -30.82 -1.01 3.36
CA ASP A 81 -29.41 -0.85 3.00
C ASP A 81 -28.77 0.36 3.68
N ALA A 82 -29.55 1.40 3.95
CA ALA A 82 -29.08 2.58 4.68
C ALA A 82 -28.86 2.34 6.18
N GLU A 83 -29.47 1.32 6.76
CA GLU A 83 -29.35 0.96 8.19
C GLU A 83 -28.34 -0.18 8.46
N LYS A 84 -27.78 -0.78 7.42
CA LYS A 84 -26.76 -1.83 7.59
C LYS A 84 -25.55 -1.32 8.39
N PRO A 85 -24.85 -2.21 9.14
CA PRO A 85 -23.60 -1.84 9.82
C PRO A 85 -22.53 -1.38 8.84
N TRP A 86 -21.55 -0.62 9.34
CA TRP A 86 -20.46 -0.11 8.53
C TRP A 86 -19.29 -1.09 8.40
N LEU A 87 -18.75 -1.17 7.20
CA LEU A 87 -17.44 -1.76 6.93
C LEU A 87 -16.52 -0.67 6.39
N LEU A 88 -15.50 -0.32 7.15
CA LEU A 88 -14.43 0.58 6.71
C LEU A 88 -13.39 -0.22 5.93
N TYR A 89 -13.18 0.16 4.67
CA TYR A 89 -12.09 -0.39 3.87
C TYR A 89 -10.84 0.46 3.97
N LEU A 90 -9.73 -0.16 4.35
CA LEU A 90 -8.40 0.43 4.43
C LEU A 90 -7.57 -0.03 3.23
N GLN A 91 -7.27 0.92 2.35
CA GLN A 91 -6.59 0.66 1.08
C GLN A 91 -5.11 0.31 1.29
N GLY A 92 -4.59 -0.57 0.42
CA GLY A 92 -3.16 -0.85 0.30
C GLY A 92 -2.36 0.29 -0.32
N GLY A 93 -1.10 0.04 -0.55
CA GLY A 93 -0.12 0.99 -1.06
C GLY A 93 1.15 0.96 -0.22
N PRO A 94 1.54 2.07 0.46
CA PRO A 94 0.82 3.31 0.79
C PRO A 94 0.55 4.23 -0.41
N GLY A 95 -0.29 5.24 -0.20
CA GLY A 95 -0.42 6.35 -1.16
C GLY A 95 -1.47 6.16 -2.26
N SER A 96 -2.26 5.09 -2.21
CA SER A 96 -3.38 4.89 -3.13
C SER A 96 -4.70 5.32 -2.51
N GLY A 97 -5.55 6.01 -3.27
CA GLY A 97 -6.93 6.29 -2.89
C GLY A 97 -7.81 5.05 -3.02
N GLY A 98 -8.97 5.06 -2.38
CA GLY A 98 -9.95 4.00 -2.48
C GLY A 98 -10.43 3.79 -3.93
N THR A 99 -10.71 2.56 -4.31
CA THR A 99 -11.18 2.24 -5.67
C THR A 99 -12.56 2.83 -5.94
N ARG A 100 -12.83 3.15 -7.19
CA ARG A 100 -14.12 3.70 -7.66
C ARG A 100 -14.69 2.82 -8.75
N PRO A 101 -15.23 1.64 -8.38
CA PRO A 101 -15.76 0.72 -9.36
C PRO A 101 -17.01 1.31 -10.02
N ALA A 102 -17.11 1.17 -11.34
CA ALA A 102 -18.32 1.52 -12.09
C ALA A 102 -19.47 0.53 -11.85
N ARG A 103 -19.17 -0.62 -11.27
CA ARG A 103 -20.09 -1.67 -10.88
C ARG A 103 -19.50 -2.45 -9.71
N LEU A 104 -20.32 -2.79 -8.74
CA LEU A 104 -19.89 -3.67 -7.65
C LEU A 104 -19.58 -5.06 -8.15
N GLY A 105 -18.44 -5.61 -7.72
CA GLY A 105 -17.98 -6.96 -8.01
C GLY A 105 -17.15 -7.52 -6.85
N GLY A 106 -16.79 -8.79 -6.95
CA GLY A 106 -15.92 -9.44 -5.98
C GLY A 106 -16.34 -9.20 -4.52
N TRP A 107 -15.38 -8.85 -3.69
CA TRP A 107 -15.59 -8.61 -2.27
C TRP A 107 -16.55 -7.44 -1.98
N MET A 108 -16.55 -6.36 -2.78
CA MET A 108 -17.43 -5.21 -2.53
C MET A 108 -18.90 -5.58 -2.70
N LYS A 109 -19.23 -6.35 -3.75
CA LYS A 109 -20.59 -6.84 -3.96
C LYS A 109 -21.01 -7.72 -2.80
N GLU A 110 -20.16 -8.60 -2.33
CA GLU A 110 -20.43 -9.46 -1.18
C GLU A 110 -20.59 -8.65 0.10
N ALA A 111 -19.70 -7.69 0.36
CA ALA A 111 -19.77 -6.82 1.53
C ALA A 111 -21.09 -6.02 1.58
N CYS A 112 -21.54 -5.45 0.46
CA CYS A 112 -22.75 -4.64 0.38
C CYS A 112 -24.05 -5.46 0.62
N ARG A 113 -23.98 -6.79 0.66
CA ARG A 113 -25.13 -7.63 1.07
C ARG A 113 -25.45 -7.46 2.56
N THR A 114 -24.45 -7.21 3.38
CA THR A 114 -24.57 -7.16 4.85
C THR A 114 -24.10 -5.86 5.49
N HIS A 115 -23.37 -5.03 4.76
CA HIS A 115 -22.76 -3.80 5.26
C HIS A 115 -22.98 -2.63 4.30
N ARG A 116 -22.83 -1.42 4.82
CA ARG A 116 -22.47 -0.23 4.07
C ARG A 116 -20.94 -0.18 4.00
N VAL A 117 -20.36 -0.08 2.82
CA VAL A 117 -18.91 -0.07 2.65
C VAL A 117 -18.41 1.36 2.55
N LEU A 118 -17.58 1.78 3.49
CA LEU A 118 -16.92 3.08 3.47
C LEU A 118 -15.52 2.94 2.88
N MET A 119 -15.34 3.40 1.64
CA MET A 119 -14.07 3.44 0.93
C MET A 119 -13.33 4.72 1.29
N LEU A 120 -12.34 4.61 2.14
CA LEU A 120 -11.53 5.74 2.59
C LEU A 120 -10.45 6.08 1.56
N ASP A 121 -10.40 7.33 1.11
CA ASP A 121 -9.17 7.91 0.58
C ASP A 121 -8.35 8.36 1.79
N GLN A 122 -7.31 7.62 2.12
CA GLN A 122 -6.44 7.93 3.24
C GLN A 122 -5.83 9.34 3.08
N ARG A 123 -5.48 10.00 4.20
CA ARG A 123 -4.83 11.31 4.16
C ARG A 123 -3.68 11.35 3.16
N GLY A 124 -3.62 12.39 2.35
CA GLY A 124 -2.63 12.53 1.29
C GLY A 124 -2.97 11.84 -0.03
N THR A 125 -4.13 11.16 -0.16
CA THR A 125 -4.46 10.36 -1.34
C THR A 125 -5.81 10.72 -1.97
N GLY A 126 -6.01 10.36 -3.21
CA GLY A 126 -7.30 10.41 -3.91
C GLY A 126 -7.97 11.77 -3.88
N ALA A 127 -9.23 11.82 -3.42
CA ALA A 127 -10.01 13.05 -3.24
C ALA A 127 -9.87 13.65 -1.82
N SER A 128 -9.10 13.04 -0.92
CA SER A 128 -8.58 13.69 0.27
C SER A 128 -7.60 14.80 -0.12
N THR A 129 -7.23 15.70 0.80
CA THR A 129 -6.18 16.69 0.51
C THR A 129 -4.94 15.98 -0.02
N PRO A 130 -4.63 16.05 -1.32
CA PRO A 130 -3.63 15.16 -1.90
C PRO A 130 -2.21 15.67 -1.63
N ALA A 131 -1.34 14.77 -1.21
CA ALA A 131 0.10 15.02 -1.14
C ALA A 131 0.71 14.79 -2.52
N THR A 132 0.62 15.81 -3.37
CA THR A 132 1.23 15.79 -4.71
C THR A 132 2.62 16.43 -4.67
N VAL A 133 3.46 16.11 -5.66
CA VAL A 133 4.75 16.79 -5.80
C VAL A 133 4.56 18.31 -5.90
N ALA A 134 3.55 18.77 -6.64
CA ALA A 134 3.26 20.20 -6.79
C ALA A 134 2.91 20.88 -5.46
N SER A 135 2.07 20.24 -4.62
CA SER A 135 1.71 20.80 -3.31
C SER A 135 2.89 20.79 -2.33
N LEU A 136 3.71 19.74 -2.37
CA LEU A 136 4.85 19.58 -1.46
C LEU A 136 6.05 20.43 -1.87
N SER A 137 6.28 20.68 -3.16
CA SER A 137 7.43 21.48 -3.64
C SER A 137 7.44 22.95 -3.16
N ALA A 138 6.33 23.44 -2.63
CA ALA A 138 6.28 24.75 -1.98
C ALA A 138 6.91 24.77 -0.59
N LEU A 139 7.15 23.60 0.01
CA LEU A 139 7.77 23.44 1.32
C LEU A 139 9.28 23.24 1.19
N SER A 140 10.02 23.61 2.23
CA SER A 140 11.43 23.21 2.34
C SER A 140 11.53 21.67 2.50
N PRO A 141 12.67 21.04 2.15
CA PRO A 141 12.84 19.60 2.31
C PRO A 141 12.55 19.10 3.74
N GLN A 142 12.95 19.85 4.75
CA GLN A 142 12.63 19.52 6.15
C GLN A 142 11.13 19.57 6.41
N ALA A 143 10.45 20.63 5.97
CA ALA A 143 9.00 20.77 6.15
C ALA A 143 8.22 19.71 5.33
N GLN A 144 8.74 19.29 4.17
CA GLN A 144 8.19 18.15 3.42
C GLN A 144 8.27 16.86 4.25
N ALA A 145 9.43 16.57 4.83
CA ALA A 145 9.64 15.38 5.66
C ALA A 145 8.76 15.39 6.90
N ASP A 146 8.68 16.54 7.60
CA ASP A 146 7.84 16.72 8.78
C ASP A 146 6.36 16.50 8.46
N TYR A 147 5.86 17.05 7.35
CA TYR A 147 4.49 16.81 6.88
C TYR A 147 4.23 15.33 6.54
N LEU A 148 5.15 14.68 5.82
CA LEU A 148 5.02 13.29 5.38
C LEU A 148 4.93 12.30 6.56
N VAL A 149 5.56 12.58 7.70
CA VAL A 149 5.45 11.76 8.92
C VAL A 149 3.99 11.64 9.39
N HIS A 150 3.18 12.68 9.24
CA HIS A 150 1.77 12.67 9.64
C HIS A 150 0.89 11.78 8.75
N LEU A 151 1.37 11.33 7.57
CA LEU A 151 0.61 10.52 6.61
C LEU A 151 0.74 9.00 6.84
N ARG A 152 1.39 8.56 7.94
CA ARG A 152 1.58 7.16 8.31
C ARG A 152 0.32 6.55 8.95
N ALA A 153 0.34 5.23 9.15
CA ALA A 153 -0.79 4.46 9.69
C ALA A 153 -1.43 5.03 10.95
N PRO A 154 -0.69 5.52 11.99
CA PRO A 154 -1.34 6.11 13.17
C PRO A 154 -2.18 7.35 12.86
N GLY A 155 -1.74 8.21 11.93
CA GLY A 155 -2.52 9.37 11.49
C GLY A 155 -3.79 8.97 10.72
N ILE A 156 -3.68 7.97 9.82
CA ILE A 156 -4.82 7.42 9.06
C ILE A 156 -5.88 6.83 10.00
N VAL A 157 -5.44 6.07 11.00
CA VAL A 157 -6.33 5.46 11.99
C VAL A 157 -6.99 6.52 12.87
N ARG A 158 -6.25 7.58 13.23
CA ARG A 158 -6.82 8.69 13.99
C ARG A 158 -7.91 9.42 13.19
N ASP A 159 -7.69 9.64 11.88
CA ASP A 159 -8.72 10.19 11.01
C ASP A 159 -9.97 9.30 11.01
N ALA A 160 -9.79 7.98 10.85
CA ALA A 160 -10.88 7.03 10.84
C ALA A 160 -11.70 7.09 12.14
N GLU A 161 -11.07 7.23 13.30
CA GLU A 161 -11.77 7.41 14.57
C GLU A 161 -12.55 8.73 14.66
N MET A 162 -11.95 9.84 14.21
CA MET A 162 -12.64 11.12 14.14
C MET A 162 -13.84 11.07 13.18
N MET A 163 -13.73 10.33 12.07
CA MET A 163 -14.80 10.08 11.10
C MET A 163 -15.91 9.22 11.72
N ARG A 164 -15.54 8.13 12.40
CA ARG A 164 -16.49 7.24 13.08
C ARG A 164 -17.37 8.02 14.06
N LEU A 165 -16.75 8.85 14.89
CA LEU A 165 -17.46 9.72 15.83
C LEU A 165 -18.39 10.72 15.12
N ALA A 166 -17.93 11.33 14.03
CA ALA A 166 -18.71 12.29 13.25
C ALA A 166 -19.93 11.64 12.56
N LEU A 167 -19.82 10.35 12.18
CA LEU A 167 -20.91 9.55 11.62
C LEU A 167 -21.85 8.98 12.70
N GLY A 168 -21.55 9.15 14.00
CA GLY A 168 -22.31 8.59 15.09
C GLY A 168 -22.27 7.05 15.17
N VAL A 169 -21.23 6.44 14.65
CA VAL A 169 -21.06 4.99 14.62
C VAL A 169 -20.40 4.52 15.91
N GLU A 170 -21.02 3.57 16.62
CA GLU A 170 -20.48 3.02 17.86
C GLU A 170 -19.27 2.12 17.58
N ARG A 171 -19.43 1.16 16.68
CA ARG A 171 -18.39 0.24 16.22
C ARG A 171 -18.55 -0.05 14.74
N TRP A 172 -17.48 -0.38 14.07
CA TRP A 172 -17.51 -0.86 12.69
C TRP A 172 -16.61 -2.06 12.45
N THR A 173 -16.87 -2.75 11.36
CA THR A 173 -15.96 -3.78 10.83
C THR A 173 -14.90 -3.09 9.99
N THR A 174 -13.62 -3.52 10.10
CA THR A 174 -12.57 -3.10 9.18
C THR A 174 -12.19 -4.22 8.21
N LEU A 175 -11.83 -3.85 6.98
CA LEU A 175 -11.19 -4.73 6.00
C LEU A 175 -9.95 -4.02 5.47
N GLY A 176 -8.78 -4.51 5.85
CA GLY A 176 -7.49 -3.96 5.40
C GLY A 176 -6.81 -4.87 4.39
N GLN A 177 -6.44 -4.30 3.23
CA GLN A 177 -5.68 -5.01 2.21
C GLN A 177 -4.26 -4.47 2.15
N SER A 178 -3.23 -5.36 2.18
CA SER A 178 -1.83 -4.96 2.09
C SER A 178 -1.50 -3.92 3.19
N PHE A 179 -0.96 -2.74 2.87
CA PHE A 179 -0.73 -1.65 3.83
C PHE A 179 -2.00 -1.28 4.64
N GLY A 180 -3.20 -1.50 4.11
CA GLY A 180 -4.44 -1.36 4.87
C GLY A 180 -4.53 -2.34 6.05
N GLY A 181 -3.89 -3.50 5.95
CA GLY A 181 -3.71 -4.44 7.06
C GLY A 181 -2.76 -3.88 8.14
N PHE A 182 -1.70 -3.18 7.74
CA PHE A 182 -0.82 -2.45 8.68
C PHE A 182 -1.61 -1.37 9.43
N CYS A 183 -2.47 -0.64 8.73
CA CYS A 183 -3.41 0.30 9.36
C CYS A 183 -4.38 -0.43 10.31
N THR A 184 -4.83 -1.65 9.97
CA THR A 184 -5.70 -2.46 10.83
C THR A 184 -4.98 -2.87 12.11
N LEU A 185 -3.72 -3.30 12.06
CA LEU A 185 -2.91 -3.59 13.25
C LEU A 185 -2.71 -2.34 14.12
N SER A 186 -2.49 -1.18 13.51
CA SER A 186 -2.46 0.11 14.22
C SER A 186 -3.81 0.44 14.85
N TYR A 187 -4.93 0.13 14.18
CA TYR A 187 -6.27 0.33 14.73
C TYR A 187 -6.53 -0.55 15.95
N LEU A 188 -6.20 -1.83 15.87
CA LEU A 188 -6.30 -2.79 16.98
C LEU A 188 -5.44 -2.37 18.18
N SER A 189 -4.29 -1.76 17.92
CA SER A 189 -3.41 -1.26 18.96
C SER A 189 -3.99 -0.08 19.73
N TRP A 190 -4.67 0.85 19.04
CA TRP A 190 -4.97 2.16 19.61
C TRP A 190 -6.44 2.41 19.91
N TYR A 191 -7.37 1.69 19.26
CA TYR A 191 -8.82 1.88 19.39
C TYR A 191 -9.60 0.55 19.26
N PRO A 192 -9.21 -0.51 19.98
CA PRO A 192 -9.88 -1.81 19.86
C PRO A 192 -11.39 -1.73 20.23
N GLU A 193 -11.77 -0.83 21.14
CA GLU A 193 -13.15 -0.65 21.59
C GLU A 193 -14.09 -0.14 20.48
N SER A 194 -13.53 0.45 19.43
CA SER A 194 -14.27 0.98 18.27
C SER A 194 -14.51 -0.06 17.17
N LEU A 195 -13.99 -1.27 17.36
CA LEU A 195 -14.03 -2.34 16.37
C LEU A 195 -15.02 -3.43 16.75
N GLU A 196 -15.93 -3.75 15.82
CA GLU A 196 -16.79 -4.93 15.92
C GLU A 196 -16.00 -6.20 15.58
N ARG A 197 -15.22 -6.14 14.50
CA ARG A 197 -14.25 -7.13 14.05
C ARG A 197 -13.28 -6.51 13.06
N SER A 198 -12.17 -7.19 12.83
CA SER A 198 -11.16 -6.76 11.85
C SER A 198 -10.79 -7.89 10.91
N LEU A 199 -10.79 -7.59 9.62
CA LEU A 199 -10.43 -8.51 8.55
C LEU A 199 -9.18 -7.99 7.85
N VAL A 200 -8.23 -8.87 7.56
CA VAL A 200 -6.98 -8.52 6.89
C VAL A 200 -6.75 -9.47 5.72
N THR A 201 -6.24 -8.95 4.61
CA THR A 201 -5.85 -9.77 3.46
C THR A 201 -4.48 -9.32 2.94
N GLY A 202 -3.49 -10.23 2.95
CA GLY A 202 -2.11 -9.96 2.54
C GLY A 202 -1.50 -8.74 3.24
N GLY A 203 -1.76 -8.55 4.54
CA GLY A 203 -1.43 -7.30 5.23
C GLY A 203 -1.02 -7.45 6.70
N LEU A 204 -0.51 -8.60 7.14
CA LEU A 204 0.06 -8.75 8.47
C LEU A 204 1.54 -8.36 8.47
N ALA A 205 1.82 -7.04 8.65
CA ALA A 205 3.19 -6.57 8.81
C ALA A 205 3.85 -7.10 10.08
N PRO A 206 5.17 -7.24 10.11
CA PRO A 206 5.89 -7.46 11.37
C PRO A 206 5.62 -6.31 12.34
N VAL A 207 5.14 -6.63 13.54
CA VAL A 207 4.87 -5.63 14.59
C VAL A 207 6.12 -5.26 15.38
N THR A 208 7.23 -5.95 15.15
CA THR A 208 8.54 -5.71 15.75
C THR A 208 9.67 -5.88 14.73
N GLY A 209 10.85 -5.37 15.07
CA GLY A 209 12.06 -5.50 14.26
C GLY A 209 12.19 -4.44 13.16
N HIS A 210 13.38 -4.40 12.57
CA HIS A 210 13.75 -3.39 11.57
C HIS A 210 13.32 -3.79 10.15
N ALA A 211 13.18 -2.81 9.25
CA ALA A 211 12.85 -3.03 7.83
C ALA A 211 13.80 -4.00 7.11
N ASP A 212 15.05 -4.14 7.55
CA ASP A 212 16.03 -5.09 6.98
C ASP A 212 15.48 -6.52 6.92
N ARG A 213 14.75 -6.97 7.97
CA ARG A 213 14.20 -8.32 8.00
C ARG A 213 13.10 -8.52 6.96
N VAL A 214 12.32 -7.48 6.71
CA VAL A 214 11.28 -7.50 5.67
C VAL A 214 11.94 -7.67 4.30
N TYR A 215 12.94 -6.86 3.99
CA TYR A 215 13.60 -6.93 2.69
C TYR A 215 14.38 -8.24 2.47
N ARG A 216 15.01 -8.81 3.51
CA ARG A 216 15.62 -10.17 3.39
C ARG A 216 14.57 -11.21 3.00
N ALA A 217 13.39 -11.16 3.61
CA ALA A 217 12.29 -12.06 3.27
C ALA A 217 11.78 -11.82 1.85
N THR A 218 11.48 -10.57 1.48
CA THR A 218 10.92 -10.25 0.16
C THR A 218 11.89 -10.49 -0.99
N TYR A 219 13.20 -10.29 -0.83
CA TYR A 219 14.19 -10.71 -1.83
C TYR A 219 14.17 -12.23 -2.05
N ALA A 220 14.08 -13.02 -0.97
CA ALA A 220 14.01 -14.47 -1.08
C ALA A 220 12.71 -14.92 -1.80
N ARG A 221 11.56 -14.33 -1.46
CA ARG A 221 10.27 -14.62 -2.12
C ARG A 221 10.28 -14.22 -3.60
N MET A 222 10.81 -13.03 -3.92
CA MET A 222 10.93 -12.58 -5.31
C MET A 222 11.81 -13.50 -6.16
N ARG A 223 12.93 -14.00 -5.60
CA ARG A 223 13.78 -14.98 -6.29
C ARG A 223 12.99 -16.26 -6.58
N ALA A 224 12.37 -16.85 -5.57
CA ALA A 224 11.58 -18.07 -5.74
C ALA A 224 10.46 -17.89 -6.79
N ARG A 225 9.78 -16.76 -6.77
CA ARG A 225 8.73 -16.44 -7.75
C ARG A 225 9.27 -16.23 -9.16
N ALA A 226 10.42 -15.60 -9.29
CA ALA A 226 11.09 -15.44 -10.59
C ALA A 226 11.54 -16.79 -11.16
N GLU A 227 12.11 -17.68 -10.32
CA GLU A 227 12.48 -19.04 -10.69
C GLU A 227 11.26 -19.86 -11.15
N GLU A 228 10.16 -19.79 -10.43
CA GLU A 228 8.89 -20.43 -10.80
C GLU A 228 8.40 -19.93 -12.16
N PHE A 229 8.32 -18.58 -12.33
CA PHE A 229 7.83 -17.97 -13.55
C PHE A 229 8.70 -18.32 -14.77
N PHE A 230 10.01 -18.14 -14.66
CA PHE A 230 10.92 -18.43 -15.75
C PHE A 230 11.06 -19.92 -16.01
N GLY A 231 10.94 -20.76 -14.99
CA GLY A 231 10.86 -22.23 -15.18
C GLY A 231 9.60 -22.65 -15.96
N ARG A 232 8.47 -21.98 -15.73
CA ARG A 232 7.22 -22.20 -16.45
C ARG A 232 7.28 -21.64 -17.88
N VAL A 233 7.95 -20.50 -18.10
CA VAL A 233 8.02 -19.80 -19.38
C VAL A 233 9.46 -19.45 -19.75
N PRO A 234 10.29 -20.42 -20.17
CA PRO A 234 11.70 -20.17 -20.53
C PRO A 234 11.88 -19.10 -21.61
N GLN A 235 10.89 -18.95 -22.51
CA GLN A 235 10.92 -17.91 -23.55
C GLN A 235 10.90 -16.49 -22.97
N ALA A 236 10.23 -16.28 -21.84
CA ALA A 236 10.20 -15.00 -21.14
C ALA A 236 11.56 -14.72 -20.48
N GLU A 237 12.24 -15.75 -19.95
CA GLU A 237 13.60 -15.63 -19.44
C GLU A 237 14.58 -15.23 -20.54
N ASP A 238 14.54 -15.90 -21.70
CA ASP A 238 15.36 -15.55 -22.86
C ASP A 238 15.05 -14.13 -23.35
N GLY A 239 13.78 -13.71 -23.32
CA GLY A 239 13.36 -12.36 -23.64
C GLY A 239 13.96 -11.33 -22.69
N TRP A 240 13.87 -11.59 -21.38
CA TRP A 240 14.46 -10.75 -20.35
C TRP A 240 15.98 -10.58 -20.50
N LYS A 241 16.70 -11.68 -20.69
CA LYS A 241 18.15 -11.67 -20.97
C LYS A 241 18.52 -10.81 -22.18
N ARG A 242 17.75 -10.93 -23.28
CA ARG A 242 17.97 -10.13 -24.50
C ARG A 242 17.69 -8.64 -24.27
N ILE A 243 16.62 -8.30 -23.53
CA ILE A 243 16.28 -6.91 -23.18
C ILE A 243 17.41 -6.30 -22.34
N VAL A 244 17.87 -7.00 -21.30
CA VAL A 244 18.98 -6.54 -20.44
C VAL A 244 20.24 -6.32 -21.25
N ALA A 245 20.62 -7.27 -22.10
CA ALA A 245 21.79 -7.14 -22.97
C ALA A 245 21.68 -5.94 -23.93
N HIS A 246 20.50 -5.70 -24.48
CA HIS A 246 20.23 -4.55 -25.33
C HIS A 246 20.38 -3.23 -24.56
N LEU A 247 19.76 -3.09 -23.39
CA LEU A 247 19.87 -1.89 -22.54
C LEU A 247 21.33 -1.58 -22.19
N ARG A 248 22.10 -2.59 -21.78
CA ARG A 248 23.53 -2.44 -21.48
C ARG A 248 24.33 -2.00 -22.70
N SER A 249 24.07 -2.62 -23.86
CA SER A 249 24.77 -2.27 -25.12
C SER A 249 24.48 -0.83 -25.53
N ARG A 250 23.23 -0.37 -25.41
CA ARG A 250 22.86 0.99 -25.74
C ARG A 250 23.49 2.01 -24.79
N ALA A 251 23.46 1.74 -23.48
CA ALA A 251 24.11 2.58 -22.48
C ALA A 251 25.62 2.67 -22.72
N ALA A 252 26.29 1.55 -23.00
CA ALA A 252 27.75 1.51 -23.30
C ALA A 252 28.12 2.28 -24.58
N ALA A 253 27.22 2.37 -25.55
CA ALA A 253 27.39 3.16 -26.77
C ALA A 253 27.16 4.67 -26.56
N GLY A 254 26.72 5.11 -25.36
CA GLY A 254 26.33 6.50 -25.08
C GLY A 254 24.99 6.90 -25.72
N GLU A 255 24.16 5.92 -26.08
CA GLU A 255 22.86 6.09 -26.70
C GLU A 255 21.78 5.34 -25.89
N PRO A 256 21.54 5.68 -24.59
CA PRO A 256 20.65 4.93 -23.75
C PRO A 256 19.23 4.90 -24.32
N GLU A 257 18.48 3.86 -24.00
CA GLU A 257 17.05 3.79 -24.31
C GLU A 257 16.29 4.79 -23.42
N MET A 258 15.29 5.44 -24.02
CA MET A 258 14.48 6.46 -23.33
C MET A 258 13.03 6.00 -23.21
N LEU A 259 12.42 6.28 -22.08
CA LEU A 259 10.98 6.14 -21.89
C LEU A 259 10.21 7.27 -22.59
N PRO A 260 8.88 7.14 -22.80
CA PRO A 260 8.09 8.16 -23.46
C PRO A 260 8.11 9.53 -22.78
N ASP A 261 8.37 9.61 -21.47
CA ASP A 261 8.51 10.82 -20.68
C ASP A 261 9.89 11.52 -20.84
N GLY A 262 10.78 10.91 -21.60
CA GLY A 262 12.14 11.40 -21.83
C GLY A 262 13.16 10.99 -20.75
N SER A 263 12.77 10.19 -19.78
CA SER A 263 13.71 9.64 -18.79
C SER A 263 14.44 8.40 -19.33
N GLU A 264 15.65 8.14 -18.83
CA GLU A 264 16.45 6.99 -19.24
C GLU A 264 15.84 5.67 -18.73
N LEU A 265 15.74 4.68 -19.61
CA LEU A 265 15.38 3.31 -19.28
C LEU A 265 16.64 2.49 -18.96
N THR A 266 16.99 2.45 -17.70
CA THR A 266 18.10 1.61 -17.21
C THR A 266 17.64 0.17 -16.95
N VAL A 267 18.61 -0.75 -16.77
CA VAL A 267 18.31 -2.13 -16.33
C VAL A 267 17.59 -2.13 -14.97
N ALA A 268 18.01 -1.30 -14.02
CA ALA A 268 17.38 -1.17 -12.72
C ALA A 268 15.92 -0.70 -12.82
N ARG A 269 15.59 0.22 -13.72
CA ARG A 269 14.18 0.62 -13.97
C ARG A 269 13.37 -0.50 -14.62
N ALA A 270 13.95 -1.23 -15.56
CA ALA A 270 13.30 -2.38 -16.17
C ALA A 270 13.01 -3.50 -15.16
N GLN A 271 13.89 -3.70 -14.15
CA GLN A 271 13.65 -4.67 -13.07
C GLN A 271 12.35 -4.39 -12.29
N MET A 272 11.88 -3.13 -12.23
CA MET A 272 10.62 -2.80 -11.56
C MET A 272 9.39 -3.50 -12.16
N LEU A 273 9.50 -4.09 -13.36
CA LEU A 273 8.50 -5.00 -13.92
C LEU A 273 8.21 -6.21 -13.01
N GLY A 274 9.11 -6.55 -12.08
CA GLY A 274 8.86 -7.57 -11.07
C GLY A 274 7.64 -7.30 -10.17
N MET A 275 7.11 -6.07 -10.14
CA MET A 275 5.80 -5.78 -9.55
C MET A 275 4.64 -6.61 -10.16
N TYR A 276 4.79 -7.17 -11.33
CA TYR A 276 3.82 -8.12 -11.89
C TYR A 276 3.82 -9.48 -11.19
N PHE A 277 4.88 -9.83 -10.46
CA PHE A 277 4.96 -11.11 -9.75
C PHE A 277 4.02 -11.21 -8.54
N GLY A 278 3.52 -10.09 -8.02
CA GLY A 278 2.61 -10.08 -6.87
C GLY A 278 1.18 -10.53 -7.16
N GLY A 279 0.80 -10.78 -8.41
CA GLY A 279 -0.53 -11.24 -8.77
C GLY A 279 -0.51 -12.36 -9.80
N ASN A 280 -1.57 -13.18 -9.87
CA ASN A 280 -1.69 -14.24 -10.84
C ASN A 280 -2.10 -13.72 -12.22
N THR A 281 -3.13 -12.87 -12.26
CA THR A 281 -3.72 -12.35 -13.52
C THR A 281 -2.77 -11.42 -14.27
N ARG A 282 -1.88 -10.71 -13.55
CA ARG A 282 -0.90 -9.79 -14.16
C ARG A 282 0.32 -10.50 -14.72
N LEU A 283 0.62 -11.68 -14.22
CA LEU A 283 1.83 -12.43 -14.58
C LEU A 283 1.86 -12.81 -16.07
N ASP A 284 0.73 -13.18 -16.65
CA ASP A 284 0.65 -13.54 -18.06
C ASP A 284 0.86 -12.33 -18.99
N THR A 285 0.58 -11.11 -18.52
CA THR A 285 0.96 -9.88 -19.23
C THR A 285 2.48 -9.78 -19.38
N LEU A 286 3.22 -10.14 -18.33
CA LEU A 286 4.69 -10.12 -18.36
C LEU A 286 5.27 -11.09 -19.38
N VAL A 287 4.59 -12.23 -19.64
CA VAL A 287 5.01 -13.17 -20.70
C VAL A 287 5.16 -12.45 -22.05
N TYR A 288 4.10 -11.76 -22.48
CA TYR A 288 4.11 -11.05 -23.77
C TYR A 288 5.08 -9.88 -23.76
N LEU A 289 5.16 -9.11 -22.68
CA LEU A 289 6.10 -8.00 -22.57
C LEU A 289 7.55 -8.46 -22.72
N LEU A 290 7.92 -9.60 -22.17
CA LEU A 290 9.30 -10.09 -22.23
C LEU A 290 9.59 -10.81 -23.54
N THR A 291 8.66 -11.61 -24.08
CA THR A 291 8.88 -12.36 -25.34
C THR A 291 8.86 -11.45 -26.56
N GLU A 292 8.05 -10.39 -26.56
CA GLU A 292 7.86 -9.45 -27.67
C GLU A 292 8.50 -8.09 -27.40
N GLY A 293 9.22 -7.95 -26.28
CA GLY A 293 9.80 -6.67 -25.84
C GLY A 293 10.89 -6.13 -26.77
N LEU A 294 11.53 -6.99 -27.57
CA LEU A 294 12.61 -6.59 -28.48
C LEU A 294 12.21 -6.95 -29.93
N ASP A 295 12.02 -5.91 -30.77
CA ASP A 295 11.81 -6.04 -32.20
C ASP A 295 13.14 -6.16 -32.93
N THR A 296 13.32 -7.23 -33.70
CA THR A 296 14.49 -7.51 -34.53
C THR A 296 14.20 -7.51 -36.02
N THR A 297 12.98 -7.20 -36.44
CA THR A 297 12.53 -7.30 -37.84
C THR A 297 13.25 -6.33 -38.80
N GLY A 298 13.73 -5.19 -38.29
CA GLY A 298 14.46 -4.20 -39.05
C GLY A 298 15.98 -4.40 -39.14
N GLY A 299 16.51 -5.55 -38.69
CA GLY A 299 17.94 -5.87 -38.68
C GLY A 299 18.72 -5.26 -37.51
N THR A 300 18.30 -4.12 -36.96
CA THR A 300 18.87 -3.52 -35.73
C THR A 300 17.84 -3.73 -34.62
N PRO A 301 18.21 -4.40 -33.51
CA PRO A 301 17.30 -4.62 -32.39
C PRO A 301 16.82 -3.30 -31.78
N ARG A 302 15.54 -3.19 -31.46
CA ARG A 302 14.92 -2.04 -30.79
C ARG A 302 13.90 -2.52 -29.78
N LEU A 303 13.76 -1.82 -28.65
CA LEU A 303 12.65 -2.07 -27.74
C LEU A 303 11.32 -1.74 -28.45
N SER A 304 10.34 -2.63 -28.30
CA SER A 304 8.99 -2.39 -28.81
C SER A 304 8.34 -1.22 -28.08
N GLU A 305 7.47 -0.47 -28.80
CA GLU A 305 6.69 0.60 -28.18
C GLU A 305 5.82 0.10 -27.04
N ALA A 306 5.27 -1.11 -27.17
CA ALA A 306 4.46 -1.74 -26.13
C ALA A 306 5.27 -1.99 -24.86
N PHE A 307 6.51 -2.49 -24.98
CA PHE A 307 7.39 -2.69 -23.84
C PHE A 307 7.74 -1.35 -23.16
N ARG A 308 8.15 -0.34 -23.93
CA ARG A 308 8.49 0.99 -23.37
C ARG A 308 7.29 1.63 -22.64
N ALA A 309 6.10 1.54 -23.24
CA ALA A 309 4.88 2.07 -22.62
C ALA A 309 4.51 1.32 -21.32
N ALA A 310 4.66 -0.01 -21.31
CA ALA A 310 4.38 -0.81 -20.12
C ALA A 310 5.35 -0.49 -18.97
N VAL A 311 6.66 -0.39 -19.26
CA VAL A 311 7.65 0.01 -18.25
C VAL A 311 7.35 1.42 -17.76
N ALA A 312 7.10 2.39 -18.66
CA ALA A 312 6.76 3.75 -18.27
C ALA A 312 5.56 3.80 -17.30
N GLY A 313 4.49 3.04 -17.59
CA GLY A 313 3.33 2.96 -16.71
C GLY A 313 3.61 2.27 -15.38
N MET A 314 4.59 1.35 -15.34
CA MET A 314 4.98 0.65 -14.12
C MET A 314 5.89 1.50 -13.22
N VAL A 315 6.80 2.28 -13.80
CA VAL A 315 7.76 3.08 -13.05
C VAL A 315 7.24 4.48 -12.69
N GLU A 316 6.18 4.95 -13.36
CA GLU A 316 5.57 6.25 -13.09
C GLU A 316 5.00 6.29 -11.66
N ARG A 317 5.35 7.32 -10.90
CA ARG A 317 4.95 7.52 -9.51
C ARG A 317 4.31 8.90 -9.26
N ARG A 318 4.12 9.71 -10.28
CA ARG A 318 3.56 11.06 -10.17
C ARG A 318 2.16 11.05 -9.54
N THR A 319 1.35 10.06 -9.88
CA THR A 319 -0.01 9.92 -9.35
C THR A 319 -0.06 9.29 -7.96
N HIS A 320 1.02 8.64 -7.53
CA HIS A 320 1.15 7.94 -6.26
C HIS A 320 2.52 8.20 -5.60
N PRO A 321 2.91 9.47 -5.37
CA PRO A 321 4.25 9.79 -4.87
C PRO A 321 4.51 9.18 -3.49
N LEU A 322 3.49 9.09 -2.64
CA LEU A 322 3.59 8.54 -1.29
C LEU A 322 4.02 7.07 -1.27
N TYR A 323 3.71 6.30 -2.33
CA TYR A 323 4.18 4.92 -2.44
C TYR A 323 5.71 4.83 -2.32
N THR A 324 6.42 5.70 -3.03
CA THR A 324 7.89 5.70 -3.00
C THR A 324 8.45 6.42 -1.79
N VAL A 325 7.92 7.61 -1.46
CA VAL A 325 8.54 8.46 -0.42
C VAL A 325 8.27 7.96 1.00
N LEU A 326 7.22 7.16 1.24
CA LEU A 326 6.87 6.61 2.54
C LEU A 326 7.08 5.11 2.67
N HIS A 327 7.52 4.42 1.61
CA HIS A 327 7.51 2.95 1.61
C HIS A 327 8.30 2.33 2.77
N GLU A 328 9.51 2.78 3.05
CA GLU A 328 10.26 2.26 4.21
C GLU A 328 9.70 2.76 5.55
N ALA A 329 9.12 3.95 5.58
CA ALA A 329 8.56 4.53 6.79
C ALA A 329 7.33 3.76 7.33
N ILE A 330 6.69 2.92 6.51
CA ILE A 330 5.58 2.05 6.97
C ILE A 330 6.05 0.95 7.93
N TYR A 331 7.35 0.64 7.97
CA TYR A 331 7.96 -0.34 8.87
C TYR A 331 8.71 0.31 10.03
N ALA A 332 8.92 1.63 9.99
CA ALA A 332 9.75 2.33 10.96
C ALA A 332 9.04 2.50 12.31
N GLN A 333 9.64 2.03 13.39
CA GLN A 333 9.11 2.04 14.75
C GLN A 333 10.19 2.42 15.76
N PRO A 334 9.81 2.89 16.96
CA PRO A 334 10.76 3.00 18.07
C PRO A 334 11.41 1.64 18.33
N ASP A 335 12.66 1.63 18.76
CA ASP A 335 13.41 0.43 19.15
C ASP A 335 13.63 -0.63 18.05
N ALA A 336 13.12 -0.39 16.84
CA ALA A 336 13.39 -1.22 15.67
C ALA A 336 14.79 -0.90 15.11
N VAL A 337 15.82 -1.50 15.70
CA VAL A 337 17.23 -1.24 15.37
C VAL A 337 17.74 -2.24 14.35
N SER A 338 18.40 -1.74 13.30
CA SER A 338 19.10 -2.58 12.32
C SER A 338 20.35 -3.22 12.95
N GLU A 339 20.47 -4.53 12.82
CA GLU A 339 21.68 -5.25 13.25
C GLU A 339 22.93 -4.83 12.45
N ALA A 340 22.73 -4.41 11.20
CA ALA A 340 23.83 -4.01 10.31
C ALA A 340 24.41 -2.63 10.65
N THR A 341 23.56 -1.69 11.09
CA THR A 341 23.97 -0.29 11.33
C THR A 341 23.93 0.13 12.80
N GLY A 342 23.24 -0.60 13.66
CA GLY A 342 22.98 -0.20 15.05
C GLY A 342 22.07 1.01 15.18
N SER A 343 21.29 1.34 14.14
CA SER A 343 20.42 2.51 14.06
C SER A 343 18.95 2.12 13.83
N ALA A 344 18.02 2.94 14.32
CA ALA A 344 16.59 2.83 14.02
C ALA A 344 16.21 3.53 12.70
N ALA A 345 17.15 4.22 12.05
CA ALA A 345 16.95 4.78 10.72
C ALA A 345 16.78 3.66 9.69
N THR A 346 15.80 3.77 8.80
CA THR A 346 15.64 2.78 7.72
C THR A 346 16.81 2.83 6.76
N ASP A 347 17.32 4.03 6.47
CA ASP A 347 18.54 4.32 5.71
C ASP A 347 18.63 3.48 4.41
N TRP A 348 17.53 3.47 3.67
CA TRP A 348 17.36 2.70 2.44
C TRP A 348 17.65 1.21 2.65
N ALA A 349 16.91 0.59 3.56
CA ALA A 349 17.06 -0.80 3.94
C ALA A 349 17.01 -1.77 2.74
N ALA A 350 16.15 -1.51 1.74
CA ALA A 350 16.12 -2.31 0.52
C ALA A 350 17.46 -2.29 -0.21
N ALA A 351 18.11 -1.13 -0.33
CA ALA A 351 19.41 -0.99 -0.97
C ALA A 351 20.54 -1.64 -0.15
N ARG A 352 20.48 -1.52 1.17
CA ARG A 352 21.46 -2.14 2.05
C ARG A 352 21.40 -3.66 1.98
N VAL A 353 20.20 -4.22 2.03
CA VAL A 353 19.97 -5.67 1.95
C VAL A 353 20.28 -6.22 0.55
N LEU A 354 20.14 -5.41 -0.53
CA LEU A 354 20.56 -5.79 -1.89
C LEU A 354 21.99 -6.32 -1.94
N ALA A 355 22.89 -5.80 -1.10
CA ALA A 355 24.29 -6.28 -1.05
C ALA A 355 24.41 -7.76 -0.63
N GLU A 356 23.39 -8.32 0.03
CA GLU A 356 23.27 -9.73 0.39
C GLU A 356 22.74 -10.59 -0.79
N HIS A 357 22.26 -9.95 -1.87
CA HIS A 357 21.56 -10.58 -2.99
C HIS A 357 22.11 -10.11 -4.36
N PRO A 358 23.34 -10.51 -4.73
CA PRO A 358 24.01 -10.03 -5.95
C PRO A 358 23.27 -10.40 -7.25
N ASP A 359 22.42 -11.40 -7.22
CA ASP A 359 21.57 -11.80 -8.33
C ASP A 359 20.48 -10.77 -8.70
N PHE A 360 20.19 -9.83 -7.80
CA PHE A 360 19.31 -8.68 -8.07
C PHE A 360 20.09 -7.41 -8.46
N ASP A 361 21.40 -7.39 -8.24
CA ASP A 361 22.22 -6.22 -8.55
C ASP A 361 22.51 -6.14 -10.05
N PRO A 362 22.03 -5.10 -10.78
CA PRO A 362 22.29 -4.96 -12.20
C PRO A 362 23.77 -4.84 -12.54
N GLU A 363 24.61 -4.31 -11.64
CA GLU A 363 26.06 -4.16 -11.85
C GLU A 363 26.81 -5.49 -11.61
N ALA A 364 26.48 -6.21 -10.54
CA ALA A 364 27.06 -7.53 -10.28
C ALA A 364 26.71 -8.51 -11.40
N THR A 365 25.44 -8.56 -11.83
CA THR A 365 25.02 -9.41 -12.94
C THR A 365 25.60 -8.97 -14.30
N ALA A 366 25.98 -7.68 -14.45
CA ALA A 366 26.69 -7.23 -15.64
C ALA A 366 28.10 -7.81 -15.72
N ALA A 367 28.83 -7.89 -14.60
CA ALA A 367 30.15 -8.51 -14.52
C ALA A 367 30.10 -10.01 -14.88
N GLU A 368 29.05 -10.69 -14.55
CA GLU A 368 28.79 -12.10 -14.86
C GLU A 368 28.16 -12.32 -16.26
N ASN A 369 27.85 -11.25 -16.97
CA ASN A 369 27.13 -11.27 -18.25
C ASN A 369 25.75 -11.95 -18.16
N ALA A 370 25.10 -11.81 -16.98
CA ALA A 370 23.79 -12.36 -16.67
C ALA A 370 22.71 -11.26 -16.64
N ALA A 371 21.45 -11.63 -16.59
CA ALA A 371 20.35 -10.70 -16.33
C ALA A 371 19.99 -10.74 -14.84
N PRO A 372 19.77 -9.58 -14.18
CA PRO A 372 19.38 -9.56 -12.78
C PRO A 372 17.95 -10.07 -12.60
N VAL A 373 17.64 -10.57 -11.42
CA VAL A 373 16.26 -10.93 -11.04
C VAL A 373 15.42 -9.64 -10.98
N PRO A 374 14.18 -9.62 -11.52
CA PRO A 374 13.28 -8.48 -11.37
C PRO A 374 12.96 -8.16 -9.90
N THR A 375 12.82 -6.87 -9.57
CA THR A 375 12.54 -6.41 -8.19
C THR A 375 11.03 -6.22 -7.96
N GLY A 376 10.57 -6.49 -6.73
CA GLY A 376 9.19 -6.22 -6.28
C GLY A 376 9.05 -4.84 -5.61
N GLU A 377 8.47 -4.81 -4.41
CA GLU A 377 8.30 -3.61 -3.59
C GLU A 377 9.60 -3.13 -2.94
N HIS A 378 10.72 -3.21 -3.65
CA HIS A 378 12.01 -2.70 -3.21
C HIS A 378 12.16 -1.25 -3.67
N VAL A 379 12.15 -0.32 -2.73
CA VAL A 379 12.27 1.11 -3.02
C VAL A 379 13.70 1.58 -2.74
N PHE A 380 14.26 2.29 -3.71
CA PHE A 380 15.65 2.77 -3.68
C PHE A 380 15.70 4.29 -3.82
N ALA A 381 16.71 4.93 -3.24
CA ALA A 381 16.93 6.37 -3.35
C ALA A 381 16.95 6.87 -4.81
N TRP A 382 17.53 6.09 -5.71
CA TRP A 382 17.62 6.45 -7.13
C TRP A 382 16.26 6.53 -7.82
N GLN A 383 15.24 5.80 -7.35
CA GLN A 383 13.89 5.85 -7.92
C GLN A 383 13.26 7.23 -7.75
N VAL A 384 13.58 7.92 -6.64
CA VAL A 384 13.14 9.30 -6.43
C VAL A 384 13.99 10.28 -7.23
N ALA A 385 15.33 10.12 -7.18
CA ALA A 385 16.25 11.07 -7.81
C ALA A 385 16.23 11.02 -9.35
N ALA A 386 16.00 9.84 -9.94
CA ALA A 386 15.96 9.63 -11.38
C ALA A 386 14.60 9.91 -12.04
N ASP A 387 13.53 10.02 -11.25
CA ASP A 387 12.20 10.38 -11.72
C ASP A 387 12.07 11.91 -11.67
N SER A 388 11.91 12.55 -12.82
CA SER A 388 11.80 14.01 -12.92
C SER A 388 10.62 14.58 -12.13
N ASP A 389 9.54 13.81 -12.01
CA ASP A 389 8.36 14.21 -11.25
C ASP A 389 8.58 14.08 -9.74
N LEU A 390 9.36 13.10 -9.27
CA LEU A 390 9.65 12.88 -7.84
C LEU A 390 10.90 13.61 -7.33
N ALA A 391 11.82 13.97 -8.20
CA ALA A 391 13.10 14.59 -7.83
C ALA A 391 12.98 15.79 -6.85
N PRO A 392 11.92 16.63 -6.89
CA PRO A 392 11.72 17.67 -5.89
C PRO A 392 11.54 17.17 -4.45
N LEU A 393 11.25 15.88 -4.24
CA LEU A 393 11.09 15.23 -2.93
C LEU A 393 12.34 14.45 -2.50
N ALA A 394 13.41 14.42 -3.32
CA ALA A 394 14.56 13.57 -3.07
C ALA A 394 15.27 13.90 -1.73
N GLU A 395 15.43 15.18 -1.40
CA GLU A 395 16.06 15.59 -0.13
C GLU A 395 15.18 15.25 1.08
N ALA A 396 13.86 15.43 0.97
CA ALA A 396 12.92 15.04 2.02
C ALA A 396 12.94 13.52 2.27
N THR A 397 13.06 12.71 1.22
CA THR A 397 13.16 11.24 1.38
C THR A 397 14.46 10.82 2.05
N GLN A 398 15.57 11.54 1.83
CA GLN A 398 16.81 11.30 2.56
C GLN A 398 16.67 11.65 4.06
N ILE A 399 15.97 12.76 4.37
CA ILE A 399 15.67 13.13 5.76
C ILE A 399 14.83 12.05 6.44
N LEU A 400 13.81 11.52 5.76
CA LEU A 400 12.97 10.43 6.28
C LEU A 400 13.79 9.14 6.48
N ALA A 401 14.61 8.76 5.52
CA ALA A 401 15.45 7.57 5.61
C ALA A 401 16.44 7.65 6.79
N ALA A 402 16.99 8.84 7.06
CA ALA A 402 17.91 9.07 8.17
C ALA A 402 17.24 9.28 9.54
N LYS A 403 15.90 9.38 9.59
CA LYS A 403 15.15 9.62 10.82
C LYS A 403 15.22 8.42 11.76
N GLN A 404 15.52 8.67 13.05
CA GLN A 404 15.64 7.63 14.07
C GLN A 404 14.53 7.72 15.15
N ASP A 405 13.96 8.90 15.36
CA ASP A 405 12.96 9.20 16.39
C ASP A 405 11.53 8.99 15.86
N TRP A 406 11.24 7.80 15.36
CA TRP A 406 9.91 7.47 14.89
C TRP A 406 8.92 7.27 16.05
N GLY A 407 7.70 7.78 15.90
CA GLY A 407 6.58 7.40 16.77
C GLY A 407 6.11 5.97 16.52
N PRO A 408 5.47 5.32 17.51
CA PRO A 408 5.02 3.93 17.41
C PRO A 408 3.94 3.75 16.36
N LEU A 409 4.07 2.68 15.56
CA LEU A 409 3.01 2.21 14.65
C LEU A 409 2.00 1.37 15.41
N TYR A 410 2.50 0.54 16.32
CA TYR A 410 1.73 -0.46 17.06
C TYR A 410 2.01 -0.37 18.56
N ASP A 411 1.05 -0.82 19.35
CA ASP A 411 1.20 -1.17 20.76
C ASP A 411 1.17 -2.70 20.87
N VAL A 412 2.35 -3.30 21.03
CA VAL A 412 2.52 -4.76 21.03
C VAL A 412 1.85 -5.40 22.26
N GLU A 413 1.83 -4.71 23.39
CA GLU A 413 1.17 -5.18 24.62
C GLU A 413 -0.35 -5.19 24.42
N ALA A 414 -0.92 -4.12 23.84
CA ALA A 414 -2.34 -4.07 23.50
C ALA A 414 -2.73 -5.16 22.48
N LEU A 415 -1.89 -5.43 21.48
CA LEU A 415 -2.12 -6.52 20.52
C LEU A 415 -2.09 -7.91 21.20
N ALA A 416 -1.18 -8.13 22.16
CA ALA A 416 -1.11 -9.37 22.92
C ALA A 416 -2.31 -9.58 23.88
N GLU A 417 -3.03 -8.52 24.20
CA GLU A 417 -4.26 -8.53 25.02
C GLU A 417 -5.53 -8.30 24.18
N ASN A 418 -5.43 -8.39 22.85
CA ASN A 418 -6.54 -8.12 21.96
C ASN A 418 -7.77 -8.98 22.24
N THR A 419 -8.95 -8.36 22.26
CA THR A 419 -10.25 -9.04 22.45
C THR A 419 -11.18 -8.89 21.23
N VAL A 420 -10.78 -8.10 20.24
CA VAL A 420 -11.53 -7.93 19.00
C VAL A 420 -11.41 -9.20 18.16
N PRO A 421 -12.50 -9.74 17.60
CA PRO A 421 -12.43 -10.82 16.64
C PRO A 421 -11.63 -10.41 15.38
N VAL A 422 -10.52 -11.08 15.11
CA VAL A 422 -9.66 -10.79 13.96
C VAL A 422 -9.49 -12.03 13.10
N ALA A 423 -9.60 -11.87 11.77
CA ALA A 423 -9.30 -12.92 10.81
C ALA A 423 -8.41 -12.39 9.69
N ALA A 424 -7.43 -13.17 9.27
CA ALA A 424 -6.49 -12.80 8.23
C ALA A 424 -6.36 -13.88 7.16
N ALA A 425 -6.39 -13.44 5.88
CA ALA A 425 -5.94 -14.21 4.74
C ALA A 425 -4.43 -13.99 4.58
N VAL A 426 -3.66 -15.06 4.66
CA VAL A 426 -2.21 -15.08 4.42
C VAL A 426 -1.96 -15.89 3.17
N TYR A 427 -1.21 -15.34 2.22
CA TYR A 427 -0.87 -16.01 0.98
C TYR A 427 0.51 -16.65 1.10
N THR A 428 0.62 -17.96 0.80
CA THR A 428 1.83 -18.74 1.10
C THR A 428 3.05 -18.26 0.31
N ASP A 429 2.82 -17.77 -0.90
CA ASP A 429 3.86 -17.32 -1.83
C ASP A 429 3.76 -15.82 -2.12
N ASP A 430 3.30 -15.05 -1.13
CA ASP A 430 3.26 -13.59 -1.20
C ASP A 430 4.70 -13.03 -1.31
N VAL A 431 4.92 -12.21 -2.34
CA VAL A 431 6.24 -11.61 -2.60
C VAL A 431 6.42 -10.22 -1.97
N TYR A 432 5.38 -9.67 -1.34
CA TYR A 432 5.37 -8.35 -0.72
C TYR A 432 5.22 -8.41 0.79
N VAL A 433 4.26 -9.22 1.27
CA VAL A 433 4.02 -9.41 2.70
C VAL A 433 4.31 -10.85 3.04
N ASP A 434 5.56 -11.10 3.46
CA ASP A 434 6.09 -12.45 3.67
C ASP A 434 5.21 -13.27 4.62
N ARG A 435 4.96 -14.52 4.23
CA ARG A 435 4.13 -15.47 4.98
C ARG A 435 4.63 -15.71 6.40
N ASP A 436 5.92 -15.93 6.56
CA ASP A 436 6.45 -16.35 7.86
C ASP A 436 6.46 -15.18 8.83
N LEU A 437 6.75 -13.96 8.35
CA LEU A 437 6.59 -12.73 9.12
C LEU A 437 5.11 -12.44 9.45
N SER A 438 4.19 -12.78 8.54
CA SER A 438 2.74 -12.66 8.79
C SER A 438 2.26 -13.62 9.88
N LEU A 439 2.77 -14.86 9.90
CA LEU A 439 2.43 -15.83 10.93
C LEU A 439 3.01 -15.44 12.30
N GLU A 440 4.22 -14.88 12.33
CA GLU A 440 4.80 -14.31 13.56
C GLU A 440 3.90 -13.21 14.14
N THR A 441 3.41 -12.31 13.29
CA THR A 441 2.46 -11.27 13.71
C THR A 441 1.14 -11.87 14.17
N ALA A 442 0.65 -12.90 13.50
CA ALA A 442 -0.59 -13.57 13.91
C ALA A 442 -0.46 -14.22 15.30
N GLU A 443 0.71 -14.75 15.65
CA GLU A 443 0.99 -15.28 16.99
C GLU A 443 1.08 -14.16 18.05
N ALA A 444 1.55 -12.97 17.67
CA ALA A 444 1.65 -11.82 18.57
C ALA A 444 0.30 -11.16 18.87
N VAL A 445 -0.71 -11.34 18.03
CA VAL A 445 -2.05 -10.75 18.22
C VAL A 445 -3.01 -11.77 18.81
N GLN A 446 -3.41 -11.56 20.07
CA GLN A 446 -4.31 -12.49 20.74
C GLN A 446 -5.61 -12.70 19.95
N GLY A 447 -5.98 -13.97 19.74
CA GLY A 447 -7.25 -14.34 19.12
C GLY A 447 -7.33 -14.11 17.59
N LEU A 448 -6.26 -13.66 16.95
CA LEU A 448 -6.20 -13.58 15.50
C LEU A 448 -6.21 -14.99 14.89
N LYS A 449 -7.09 -15.20 13.94
CA LYS A 449 -7.25 -16.46 13.21
C LYS A 449 -6.76 -16.30 11.79
N VAL A 450 -5.90 -17.20 11.35
CA VAL A 450 -5.33 -17.20 9.99
C VAL A 450 -6.01 -18.24 9.13
N LYS A 451 -6.28 -17.85 7.88
CA LYS A 451 -6.53 -18.78 6.79
C LYS A 451 -5.44 -18.59 5.73
N GLU A 452 -4.66 -19.66 5.51
CA GLU A 452 -3.62 -19.67 4.48
C GLU A 452 -4.22 -20.09 3.14
N TYR A 453 -3.75 -19.43 2.06
CA TYR A 453 -4.12 -19.74 0.68
C TYR A 453 -2.85 -19.97 -0.15
N GLY A 454 -2.73 -21.16 -0.74
CA GLY A 454 -1.61 -21.52 -1.62
C GLY A 454 -1.90 -21.29 -3.11
N GLU A 455 -3.16 -21.02 -3.46
CA GLU A 455 -3.58 -20.79 -4.83
C GLU A 455 -3.51 -19.33 -5.29
N PHE A 456 -3.32 -18.39 -4.34
CA PHE A 456 -3.21 -16.97 -4.61
C PHE A 456 -1.84 -16.44 -4.22
N HIS A 457 -1.49 -15.31 -4.81
CA HIS A 457 -0.43 -14.43 -4.37
C HIS A 457 -1.05 -13.19 -3.71
N HIS A 458 -0.33 -12.08 -3.63
CA HIS A 458 -0.77 -10.87 -2.93
C HIS A 458 -2.17 -10.36 -3.30
N ASP A 459 -2.63 -10.59 -4.54
CA ASP A 459 -3.89 -10.09 -5.09
C ASP A 459 -5.10 -11.03 -4.88
N GLY A 460 -5.06 -12.00 -3.95
CA GLY A 460 -6.15 -12.96 -3.76
C GLY A 460 -7.52 -12.31 -3.55
N ILE A 461 -7.60 -11.17 -2.83
CA ILE A 461 -8.86 -10.42 -2.67
C ILE A 461 -9.39 -9.86 -4.02
N GLY A 462 -8.51 -9.60 -4.97
CA GLY A 462 -8.87 -9.22 -6.34
C GLY A 462 -9.36 -10.41 -7.18
N ASP A 463 -8.75 -11.58 -6.99
CA ASP A 463 -9.05 -12.79 -7.74
C ASP A 463 -10.38 -13.44 -7.29
N GLU A 464 -10.52 -13.73 -5.99
CA GLU A 464 -11.66 -14.47 -5.40
C GLU A 464 -12.24 -13.75 -4.18
N GLY A 465 -12.36 -12.42 -4.27
CA GLY A 465 -12.67 -11.57 -3.13
C GLY A 465 -13.99 -11.87 -2.42
N ALA A 466 -15.03 -12.31 -3.14
CA ALA A 466 -16.30 -12.68 -2.53
C ALA A 466 -16.13 -13.92 -1.62
N ARG A 467 -15.37 -14.93 -2.05
CA ARG A 467 -15.06 -16.12 -1.27
C ARG A 467 -14.21 -15.77 -0.07
N ILE A 468 -13.12 -15.04 -0.27
CA ILE A 468 -12.20 -14.67 0.80
C ILE A 468 -12.90 -13.85 1.88
N LEU A 469 -13.72 -12.86 1.49
CA LEU A 469 -14.47 -12.05 2.46
C LEU A 469 -15.44 -12.91 3.29
N ARG A 470 -16.22 -13.82 2.68
CA ARG A 470 -17.13 -14.72 3.40
C ARG A 470 -16.36 -15.56 4.42
N GLU A 471 -15.27 -16.19 3.99
CA GLU A 471 -14.44 -17.05 4.84
C GLU A 471 -13.83 -16.27 6.00
N LEU A 472 -13.36 -15.03 5.78
CA LEU A 472 -12.85 -14.16 6.85
C LEU A 472 -13.95 -13.73 7.82
N LEU A 473 -15.13 -13.38 7.32
CA LEU A 473 -16.28 -13.04 8.19
C LEU A 473 -16.67 -14.22 9.06
N GLU A 474 -16.76 -15.43 8.51
CA GLU A 474 -17.06 -16.66 9.26
C GLU A 474 -15.96 -16.92 10.32
N LEU A 475 -14.72 -16.83 9.94
CA LEU A 475 -13.58 -17.06 10.82
C LEU A 475 -13.54 -16.06 11.99
N ALA A 476 -13.92 -14.80 11.73
CA ALA A 476 -14.07 -13.77 12.76
C ALA A 476 -15.43 -13.86 13.55
N GLY A 477 -16.20 -14.93 13.37
CA GLY A 477 -17.46 -15.16 14.08
C GLY A 477 -18.64 -14.31 13.55
N GLY A 478 -18.51 -13.73 12.35
CA GLY A 478 -19.59 -13.06 11.64
C GLY A 478 -20.54 -14.05 10.95
N ARG A 479 -21.69 -13.55 10.52
CA ARG A 479 -22.58 -14.31 9.62
C ARG A 479 -22.42 -13.76 8.21
N PRO A 480 -21.91 -14.55 7.25
CA PRO A 480 -21.97 -14.15 5.85
C PRO A 480 -23.42 -14.09 5.37
N ALA A 481 -23.68 -13.37 4.30
CA ALA A 481 -24.99 -13.39 3.66
C ALA A 481 -25.32 -14.83 3.19
N PRO A 482 -26.60 -15.24 3.22
CA PRO A 482 -27.00 -16.52 2.64
C PRO A 482 -26.55 -16.63 1.17
N ASN A 483 -26.09 -17.81 0.76
CA ASN A 483 -25.79 -18.07 -0.65
C ASN A 483 -27.10 -18.08 -1.46
N ASP A 484 -27.36 -17.03 -2.23
CA ASP A 484 -28.51 -16.94 -3.14
C ASP A 484 -28.15 -17.38 -4.58
N ASP A 485 -26.95 -17.87 -4.82
CA ASP A 485 -26.54 -18.33 -6.14
C ASP A 485 -26.78 -19.84 -6.29
N PRO A 486 -27.84 -20.26 -7.01
CA PRO A 486 -28.11 -21.68 -7.27
C PRO A 486 -27.07 -22.34 -8.19
N THR A 487 -26.05 -21.61 -8.67
CA THR A 487 -24.97 -22.11 -9.54
C THR A 487 -23.71 -22.49 -8.77
N ASP A 488 -23.62 -22.22 -7.48
CA ASP A 488 -22.45 -22.58 -6.63
C ASP A 488 -22.54 -24.03 -6.09
N THR A 489 -23.18 -24.92 -6.84
CA THR A 489 -23.11 -26.36 -6.64
C THR A 489 -22.04 -26.97 -7.55
N THR A 490 -20.76 -26.68 -7.29
CA THR A 490 -19.67 -27.51 -7.80
C THR A 490 -18.81 -27.97 -6.64
N SER A 491 -19.12 -29.15 -6.22
CA SER A 491 -18.28 -30.09 -5.48
C SER A 491 -16.93 -30.33 -6.15
#